data_78202aa6376ccc3b04a4e96697f4f27b
#
_entry.id   78202aa6376ccc3b04a4e96697f4f27b
#
_cell.length_a   1.000
_cell.length_b   1.000
_cell.length_c   1.000
_cell.angle_alpha   90.00
_cell.angle_beta   90.00
_cell.angle_gamma   90.00
#
_symmetry.space_group_name_H-M   'P 1'
#
loop_
_entity.id
_entity.type
_entity.pdbx_description
1 polymer ?
#
loop_
_entity_poly.entity_id
_entity_poly.type
_entity_poly.pdbx_seq_one_letter_code
_entity_poly.pdbx_strand_id
1 'polypeptide(L)'
;MDENASWYLQENIANTIGENHRPQQEVFEEGNLMHMINGYVFANIPKLTMKNGDRVRWYLIALGTEVDLHTPHWHGHTGLVEGRRVDTVELMPASMKTLDMTADNPGTWMYHCHVNDHIAAGMTALYHVKP
;
A
#
# COMPACT_ATOMS: atom_id res chain seq x y z
N MET A 1 -4.98 1.12 0.06
CA MET A 1 -3.88 1.65 0.87
C MET A 1 -4.50 2.32 2.08
N ASP A 2 -3.95 2.13 3.23
CA ASP A 2 -4.55 2.56 4.48
C ASP A 2 -3.46 2.84 5.51
N GLU A 3 -3.64 3.89 6.29
CA GLU A 3 -2.78 4.29 7.39
C GLU A 3 -3.67 4.51 8.61
N ASN A 4 -3.72 3.54 9.49
CA ASN A 4 -4.49 3.65 10.72
C ASN A 4 -3.60 3.39 11.94
N ALA A 5 -3.63 4.33 12.87
CA ALA A 5 -3.03 4.15 14.17
C ALA A 5 -3.84 3.13 14.99
N SER A 6 -3.15 2.18 15.59
CA SER A 6 -3.78 1.25 16.54
C SER A 6 -3.89 1.90 17.92
N TRP A 7 -5.02 2.52 18.22
CA TRP A 7 -5.30 3.14 19.52
C TRP A 7 -5.20 2.18 20.72
N TYR A 8 -5.44 0.90 20.49
CA TYR A 8 -5.38 -0.11 21.54
C TYR A 8 -3.96 -0.44 22.02
N LEU A 9 -2.94 -0.14 21.22
CA LEU A 9 -1.58 -0.50 21.54
C LEU A 9 -0.98 0.36 22.65
N GLN A 10 -1.35 1.63 22.75
CA GLN A 10 -0.87 2.55 23.81
C GLN A 10 -1.31 2.08 25.19
N GLU A 11 -2.57 1.73 25.37
CA GLU A 11 -3.09 1.20 26.63
C GLU A 11 -2.44 -0.16 26.96
N ASN A 12 -2.27 -1.02 25.98
CA ASN A 12 -1.69 -2.34 26.19
C ASN A 12 -0.21 -2.27 26.58
N ILE A 13 0.56 -1.37 26.01
CA ILE A 13 1.97 -1.16 26.40
C ILE A 13 2.04 -0.54 27.80
N ALA A 14 1.27 0.51 28.09
CA ALA A 14 1.24 1.12 29.41
C ALA A 14 0.83 0.09 30.50
N ASN A 15 -0.12 -0.78 30.20
CA ASN A 15 -0.58 -1.83 31.10
C ASN A 15 0.41 -2.99 31.27
N THR A 16 1.24 -3.26 30.25
CA THR A 16 2.14 -4.41 30.25
C THR A 16 3.52 -4.11 30.81
N ILE A 17 4.09 -2.95 30.51
CA ILE A 17 5.47 -2.58 30.89
C ILE A 17 5.55 -1.38 31.84
N GLY A 18 4.40 -0.81 32.24
CA GLY A 18 4.29 0.30 33.16
C GLY A 18 4.44 1.68 32.52
N GLU A 19 3.78 2.68 33.11
CA GLU A 19 3.71 4.05 32.59
C GLU A 19 5.07 4.75 32.45
N ASN A 20 6.07 4.34 33.20
CA ASN A 20 7.42 4.90 33.17
C ASN A 20 8.23 4.47 31.93
N HIS A 21 7.70 3.58 31.10
CA HIS A 21 8.38 3.06 29.90
C HIS A 21 7.66 3.54 28.60
N ARG A 22 6.87 4.62 28.68
CA ARG A 22 6.26 5.18 27.49
C ARG A 22 7.35 5.61 26.51
N PRO A 23 7.42 5.04 25.29
CA PRO A 23 8.28 5.59 24.24
C PRO A 23 7.92 7.04 23.96
N GLN A 24 8.82 7.81 23.39
CA GLN A 24 8.50 9.18 22.95
C GLN A 24 7.25 9.12 22.06
N GLN A 25 6.27 9.94 22.37
CA GLN A 25 4.92 9.82 21.78
C GLN A 25 4.95 9.87 20.25
N GLU A 26 5.74 10.78 19.67
CA GLU A 26 5.89 10.90 18.22
C GLU A 26 6.44 9.63 17.55
N VAL A 27 7.51 9.05 18.12
CA VAL A 27 8.12 7.81 17.59
C VAL A 27 7.18 6.62 17.74
N PHE A 28 6.38 6.63 18.80
CA PHE A 28 5.41 5.58 19.05
C PHE A 28 4.19 5.68 18.12
N GLU A 29 3.69 6.89 17.89
CA GLU A 29 2.58 7.14 16.97
C GLU A 29 2.97 6.76 15.54
N GLU A 30 4.13 7.22 15.07
CA GLU A 30 4.66 6.87 13.75
C GLU A 30 4.89 5.35 13.61
N GLY A 31 5.46 4.71 14.62
CA GLY A 31 5.67 3.25 14.61
C GLY A 31 4.38 2.42 14.63
N ASN A 32 3.24 3.03 14.97
CA ASN A 32 1.93 2.39 14.96
C ASN A 32 1.12 2.67 13.70
N LEU A 33 1.58 3.54 12.83
CA LEU A 33 0.95 3.74 11.53
C LEU A 33 1.20 2.50 10.66
N MET A 34 0.12 1.88 10.23
CA MET A 34 0.18 0.70 9.38
C MET A 34 0.01 1.12 7.92
N HIS A 35 1.13 1.33 7.24
CA HIS A 35 1.16 1.66 5.81
C HIS A 35 0.85 0.42 4.96
N MET A 36 -0.45 0.14 4.78
CA MET A 36 -0.93 -1.15 4.29
C MET A 36 -1.45 -1.11 2.85
N ILE A 37 -1.31 -2.24 2.18
CA ILE A 37 -2.07 -2.56 0.97
C ILE A 37 -2.95 -3.78 1.29
N ASN A 38 -4.28 -3.62 1.23
CA ASN A 38 -5.26 -4.65 1.55
C ASN A 38 -5.05 -5.30 2.94
N GLY A 39 -4.63 -4.52 3.94
CA GLY A 39 -4.36 -5.00 5.29
C GLY A 39 -3.01 -5.70 5.48
N TYR A 40 -2.12 -5.67 4.50
CA TYR A 40 -0.80 -6.30 4.54
C TYR A 40 0.31 -5.28 4.34
N VAL A 41 1.45 -5.54 4.95
CA VAL A 41 2.69 -4.76 4.82
C VAL A 41 3.84 -5.65 4.36
N PHE A 42 4.91 -5.04 3.85
CA PHE A 42 6.15 -5.71 3.48
C PHE A 42 5.95 -6.90 2.53
N ALA A 43 5.13 -6.70 1.49
CA ALA A 43 4.84 -7.68 0.44
C ALA A 43 4.24 -9.02 0.92
N ASN A 44 3.58 -9.03 2.08
CA ASN A 44 2.97 -10.24 2.64
C ASN A 44 1.56 -10.56 2.08
N ILE A 45 1.08 -9.79 1.09
CA ILE A 45 -0.19 -10.10 0.43
C ILE A 45 -0.11 -11.48 -0.24
N PRO A 46 -1.04 -12.40 0.07
CA PRO A 46 -1.04 -13.70 -0.58
C PRO A 46 -1.41 -13.59 -2.07
N LYS A 47 -0.46 -13.96 -2.92
CA LYS A 47 -0.62 -14.30 -4.36
C LYS A 47 -1.57 -13.42 -5.18
N LEU A 48 -1.20 -12.20 -5.47
CA LEU A 48 -1.74 -11.48 -6.62
C LEU A 48 -1.18 -12.13 -7.89
N THR A 49 -1.97 -12.99 -8.55
CA THR A 49 -1.49 -13.77 -9.68
C THR A 49 -2.39 -13.57 -10.90
N MET A 50 -1.79 -13.36 -12.05
CA MET A 50 -2.43 -13.26 -13.36
C MET A 50 -1.64 -14.06 -14.40
N LYS A 51 -2.21 -14.28 -15.58
CA LYS A 51 -1.55 -14.94 -16.70
C LYS A 51 -1.10 -13.94 -17.74
N ASN A 52 -0.06 -14.30 -18.49
CA ASN A 52 0.38 -13.52 -19.64
C ASN A 52 -0.78 -13.32 -20.62
N GLY A 53 -1.02 -12.07 -21.01
CA GLY A 53 -2.11 -11.67 -21.89
C GLY A 53 -3.43 -11.34 -21.17
N ASP A 54 -3.54 -11.55 -19.88
CA ASP A 54 -4.76 -11.18 -19.13
C ASP A 54 -5.00 -9.67 -19.19
N ARG A 55 -6.26 -9.28 -19.37
CA ARG A 55 -6.73 -7.91 -19.22
C ARG A 55 -7.19 -7.72 -17.78
N VAL A 56 -6.47 -6.91 -17.03
CA VAL A 56 -6.66 -6.71 -15.61
C VAL A 56 -7.14 -5.30 -15.32
N ARG A 57 -8.17 -5.17 -14.50
CA ARG A 57 -8.60 -3.90 -13.93
C ARG A 57 -8.27 -3.85 -12.44
N TRP A 58 -7.47 -2.87 -12.09
CA TRP A 58 -7.19 -2.54 -10.69
C TRP A 58 -8.20 -1.53 -10.18
N TYR A 59 -8.82 -1.83 -9.07
CA TYR A 59 -9.66 -0.89 -8.33
C TYR A 59 -8.84 -0.34 -7.17
N LEU A 60 -8.58 0.94 -7.19
CA LEU A 60 -7.72 1.62 -6.23
C LEU A 60 -8.59 2.46 -5.31
N ILE A 61 -8.42 2.27 -4.01
CA ILE A 61 -9.11 3.03 -2.97
C ILE A 61 -8.05 3.49 -1.97
N ALA A 62 -7.98 4.78 -1.71
CA ALA A 62 -7.22 5.33 -0.60
C ALA A 62 -8.14 5.48 0.61
N LEU A 63 -7.85 4.74 1.67
CA LEU A 63 -8.49 4.86 2.97
C LEU A 63 -7.44 5.43 3.91
N GLY A 64 -7.21 6.68 3.89
CA GLY A 64 -6.25 7.33 4.76
C GLY A 64 -6.91 8.27 5.72
N THR A 65 -6.17 8.70 6.69
CA THR A 65 -6.49 9.85 7.51
C THR A 65 -6.30 11.15 6.72
N GLU A 66 -6.47 12.24 7.32
CA GLU A 66 -6.72 13.58 6.78
C GLU A 66 -5.66 14.18 5.86
N VAL A 67 -4.43 13.68 5.81
CA VAL A 67 -3.33 14.35 5.09
C VAL A 67 -2.54 13.47 4.14
N ASP A 68 -2.72 12.16 4.15
CA ASP A 68 -1.87 11.26 3.39
C ASP A 68 -2.41 10.95 2.00
N LEU A 69 -1.62 11.31 1.02
CA LEU A 69 -1.83 10.91 -0.36
C LEU A 69 -1.00 9.65 -0.66
N HIS A 70 -1.48 8.87 -1.62
CA HIS A 70 -0.77 7.69 -2.09
C HIS A 70 -0.48 7.80 -3.58
N THR A 71 0.60 7.15 -3.99
CA THR A 71 1.01 7.08 -5.38
C THR A 71 1.31 5.63 -5.78
N PRO A 72 0.26 4.77 -5.92
CA PRO A 72 0.43 3.40 -6.40
C PRO A 72 1.26 3.34 -7.68
N HIS A 73 2.31 2.52 -7.68
CA HIS A 73 3.24 2.33 -8.78
C HIS A 73 3.41 0.85 -9.10
N TRP A 74 3.36 0.51 -10.38
CA TRP A 74 3.55 -0.85 -10.90
C TRP A 74 4.92 -0.98 -11.57
N HIS A 75 5.75 -1.89 -11.07
CA HIS A 75 6.96 -2.27 -11.79
C HIS A 75 6.62 -3.19 -12.96
N GLY A 76 7.34 -3.05 -14.05
CA GLY A 76 7.25 -3.93 -15.23
C GLY A 76 6.02 -3.74 -16.11
N HIS A 77 5.04 -2.93 -15.72
CA HIS A 77 3.80 -2.71 -16.46
C HIS A 77 3.38 -1.25 -16.45
N THR A 78 2.58 -0.89 -17.43
CA THR A 78 1.83 0.37 -17.48
C THR A 78 0.35 0.07 -17.70
N GLY A 79 -0.52 0.98 -17.28
CA GLY A 79 -1.96 0.86 -17.49
C GLY A 79 -2.59 2.14 -18.01
N LEU A 80 -3.89 2.11 -18.21
CA LEU A 80 -4.71 3.24 -18.63
C LEU A 80 -5.59 3.72 -17.47
N VAL A 81 -5.44 4.98 -17.11
CA VAL A 81 -6.34 5.70 -16.21
C VAL A 81 -6.99 6.81 -17.02
N GLU A 82 -8.31 6.79 -17.16
CA GLU A 82 -9.07 7.79 -17.95
C GLU A 82 -8.49 7.99 -19.37
N GLY A 83 -8.05 6.89 -20.01
CA GLY A 83 -7.46 6.91 -21.35
C GLY A 83 -6.00 7.35 -21.42
N ARG A 84 -5.37 7.73 -20.32
CA ARG A 84 -3.95 8.10 -20.25
C ARG A 84 -3.10 6.94 -19.78
N ARG A 85 -1.97 6.69 -20.46
CA ARG A 85 -1.03 5.65 -20.07
C ARG A 85 -0.13 6.13 -18.94
N VAL A 86 -0.12 5.37 -17.86
CA VAL A 86 0.65 5.67 -16.64
C VAL A 86 1.21 4.37 -16.05
N ASP A 87 2.21 4.49 -15.22
CA ASP A 87 2.72 3.44 -14.31
C ASP A 87 2.50 3.81 -12.84
N THR A 88 2.13 5.05 -12.59
CA THR A 88 1.87 5.61 -11.25
C THR A 88 0.55 6.39 -11.28
N VAL A 89 -0.21 6.28 -10.19
CA VAL A 89 -1.53 6.91 -10.04
C VAL A 89 -1.57 7.73 -8.76
N GLU A 90 -2.09 8.95 -8.82
CA GLU A 90 -2.32 9.77 -7.63
C GLU A 90 -3.65 9.36 -6.94
N LEU A 91 -3.60 9.12 -5.65
CA LEU A 91 -4.76 8.87 -4.80
C LEU A 91 -4.77 9.82 -3.60
N MET A 92 -5.80 10.64 -3.54
CA MET A 92 -6.09 11.44 -2.36
C MET A 92 -6.88 10.62 -1.33
N PRO A 93 -6.87 10.96 -0.04
CA PRO A 93 -7.74 10.34 0.95
C PRO A 93 -9.21 10.28 0.47
N ALA A 94 -9.87 9.15 0.73
CA ALA A 94 -11.24 8.86 0.32
C ALA A 94 -11.51 8.90 -1.20
N SER A 95 -10.45 8.88 -2.02
CA SER A 95 -10.60 8.82 -3.48
C SER A 95 -10.52 7.39 -4.03
N MET A 96 -11.10 7.21 -5.21
CA MET A 96 -11.09 5.94 -5.93
C MET A 96 -10.69 6.17 -7.38
N LYS A 97 -9.87 5.28 -7.93
CA LYS A 97 -9.53 5.24 -9.36
C LYS A 97 -9.51 3.81 -9.88
N THR A 98 -9.62 3.66 -11.18
CA THR A 98 -9.40 2.38 -11.87
C THR A 98 -8.23 2.51 -12.83
N LEU A 99 -7.42 1.45 -12.89
CA LEU A 99 -6.35 1.31 -13.90
C LEU A 99 -6.56 0.02 -14.66
N ASP A 100 -6.63 0.11 -15.99
CA ASP A 100 -6.71 -1.03 -16.90
C ASP A 100 -5.34 -1.34 -17.48
N MET A 101 -4.85 -2.55 -17.30
CA MET A 101 -3.58 -3.00 -17.85
C MET A 101 -3.70 -4.35 -18.57
N THR A 102 -2.77 -4.62 -19.45
CA THR A 102 -2.53 -5.97 -19.97
C THR A 102 -1.31 -6.54 -19.26
N ALA A 103 -1.43 -7.74 -18.74
CA ALA A 103 -0.33 -8.46 -18.09
C ALA A 103 0.55 -9.12 -19.18
N ASP A 104 1.40 -8.33 -19.84
CA ASP A 104 2.18 -8.74 -21.03
C ASP A 104 3.67 -8.96 -20.73
N ASN A 105 4.07 -8.91 -19.48
CA ASN A 105 5.45 -9.07 -19.05
C ASN A 105 5.53 -10.16 -17.95
N PRO A 106 5.78 -11.43 -18.29
CA PRO A 106 5.89 -12.52 -17.32
C PRO A 106 7.02 -12.29 -16.31
N GLY A 107 6.71 -12.54 -15.03
CA GLY A 107 7.66 -12.34 -13.92
C GLY A 107 6.97 -12.04 -12.60
N THR A 108 7.78 -11.74 -11.60
CA THR A 108 7.32 -11.24 -10.31
C THR A 108 7.70 -9.77 -10.19
N TRP A 109 6.71 -8.94 -9.98
CA TRP A 109 6.84 -7.50 -10.02
C TRP A 109 6.41 -6.86 -8.71
N MET A 110 7.07 -5.77 -8.37
CA MET A 110 6.67 -4.98 -7.20
C MET A 110 5.50 -4.06 -7.54
N TYR A 111 4.59 -3.92 -6.61
CA TYR A 111 3.55 -2.92 -6.55
C TYR A 111 3.65 -2.21 -5.20
N HIS A 112 3.74 -0.88 -5.19
CA HIS A 112 3.97 -0.13 -3.96
C HIS A 112 3.46 1.31 -4.06
N CYS A 113 3.29 1.96 -2.92
CA CYS A 113 3.19 3.42 -2.87
C CYS A 113 4.56 4.02 -3.19
N HIS A 114 4.63 5.08 -4.01
CA HIS A 114 5.90 5.73 -4.36
C HIS A 114 6.27 6.88 -3.41
N VAL A 115 5.48 7.13 -2.36
CA VAL A 115 5.85 8.02 -1.26
C VAL A 115 6.92 7.33 -0.42
N ASN A 116 8.04 8.00 -0.19
CA ASN A 116 9.28 7.35 0.28
C ASN A 116 9.15 6.74 1.68
N ASP A 117 8.55 7.43 2.61
CA ASP A 117 8.28 6.96 3.97
C ASP A 117 7.26 5.79 3.99
N HIS A 118 6.26 5.82 3.13
CA HIS A 118 5.32 4.71 2.98
C HIS A 118 5.99 3.42 2.48
N ILE A 119 6.91 3.52 1.51
CA ILE A 119 7.71 2.37 1.08
C ILE A 119 8.53 1.82 2.27
N ALA A 120 9.22 2.72 2.96
CA ALA A 120 10.07 2.34 4.10
C ALA A 120 9.26 1.68 5.22
N ALA A 121 8.03 2.13 5.45
CA ALA A 121 7.08 1.56 6.41
C ALA A 121 6.34 0.32 5.91
N GLY A 122 6.62 -0.16 4.69
CA GLY A 122 6.14 -1.46 4.20
C GLY A 122 4.92 -1.42 3.29
N MET A 123 4.53 -0.26 2.73
CA MET A 123 3.42 -0.17 1.77
C MET A 123 3.81 -0.75 0.40
N THR A 124 4.09 -2.05 0.40
CA THR A 124 4.58 -2.82 -0.74
C THR A 124 3.79 -4.11 -0.89
N ALA A 125 3.68 -4.58 -2.12
CA ALA A 125 3.11 -5.86 -2.50
C ALA A 125 3.88 -6.45 -3.68
N LEU A 126 3.73 -7.75 -3.91
CA LEU A 126 4.21 -8.41 -5.12
C LEU A 126 3.03 -8.95 -5.92
N TYR A 127 3.11 -8.86 -7.23
CA TYR A 127 2.21 -9.55 -8.12
C TYR A 127 2.99 -10.40 -9.14
N HIS A 128 2.39 -11.48 -9.57
CA HIS A 128 3.04 -12.47 -10.40
C HIS A 128 2.28 -12.68 -11.71
N VAL A 129 2.96 -12.49 -12.83
CA VAL A 129 2.45 -12.80 -14.17
C VAL A 129 3.06 -14.12 -14.61
N LYS A 130 2.23 -15.14 -14.70
CA LYS A 130 2.63 -16.47 -15.21
C LYS A 130 2.78 -16.43 -16.73
N PRO A 131 3.72 -17.20 -17.29
CA PRO A 131 3.82 -17.39 -18.74
C PRO A 131 2.53 -17.86 -19.38
#